data_1dfe01802b0c2cb8fddc7cc639c350b2
#
_entry.id   1dfe01802b0c2cb8fddc7cc639c350b2
#
_cell.length_a   1.000
_cell.length_b   1.000
_cell.length_c   1.000
_cell.angle_alpha   90.00
_cell.angle_beta   90.00
_cell.angle_gamma   90.00
#
_symmetry.space_group_name_H-M   'P 1'
#
loop_
_entity.id
_entity.type
_entity.pdbx_description
1 polymer ?
#
loop_
_entity_poly.entity_id
_entity_poly.type
_entity_poly.pdbx_seq_one_letter_code
_entity_poly.pdbx_strand_id
1 'polypeptide(L)'
;MRKALGLIVAIWPMAAYGEEVVIAALGDSLTQGFGLPQEQGFVPQLQSWLIQEGVDARLINAGVSGDTTAGGLSRVEWTLTPDVDAMIVALGGNDFLRGLDPASSRANLDGILAAAENAQVDVLLVGMTAPGNFGPDYKEQFDMIYPELSAQYGTLYAPNFFAGLQVAGGDPSSVRVFMQPDGIHPNAEGVSKIVEALGPFVAELAERANLPSN
;
A
#
# COMPACT_ATOMS: atom_id res chain seq x y z
N MET A 1 4.81 -46.08 55.01
CA MET A 1 4.45 -44.71 54.63
C MET A 1 5.04 -44.42 53.25
N ARG A 2 4.23 -44.48 52.17
CA ARG A 2 4.66 -44.18 50.77
C ARG A 2 4.36 -42.73 50.51
N LYS A 3 5.38 -41.91 50.26
CA LYS A 3 5.23 -40.52 49.81
C LYS A 3 4.96 -40.52 48.33
N ALA A 4 3.78 -40.10 47.94
CA ALA A 4 3.47 -39.82 46.51
C ALA A 4 4.09 -38.49 46.11
N LEU A 5 5.00 -38.49 45.17
CA LEU A 5 5.60 -37.31 44.55
C LEU A 5 4.65 -36.87 43.42
N GLY A 6 3.91 -35.79 43.63
CA GLY A 6 3.07 -35.20 42.58
C GLY A 6 3.92 -34.46 41.55
N LEU A 7 3.87 -34.91 40.31
CA LEU A 7 4.50 -34.23 39.18
C LEU A 7 3.60 -33.05 38.75
N ILE A 8 4.04 -31.81 38.98
CA ILE A 8 3.37 -30.62 38.49
C ILE A 8 3.87 -30.39 37.03
N VAL A 9 3.04 -30.71 36.06
CA VAL A 9 3.27 -30.36 34.65
C VAL A 9 2.86 -28.90 34.46
N ALA A 10 3.84 -28.01 34.34
CA ALA A 10 3.59 -26.63 33.98
C ALA A 10 3.26 -26.59 32.46
N ILE A 11 1.99 -26.35 32.16
CA ILE A 11 1.55 -26.08 30.77
C ILE A 11 1.89 -24.61 30.50
N TRP A 12 2.96 -24.37 29.75
CA TRP A 12 3.25 -23.06 29.19
C TRP A 12 2.25 -22.83 28.04
N PRO A 13 1.53 -21.68 28.01
CA PRO A 13 0.72 -21.36 26.85
C PRO A 13 1.68 -21.22 25.65
N MET A 14 1.55 -22.10 24.65
CA MET A 14 2.09 -21.85 23.34
C MET A 14 1.34 -20.62 22.80
N ALA A 15 2.03 -19.49 22.66
CA ALA A 15 1.55 -18.41 21.82
C ALA A 15 1.32 -19.00 20.44
N ALA A 16 0.09 -19.00 19.96
CA ALA A 16 -0.19 -19.28 18.56
C ALA A 16 0.45 -18.13 17.79
N TYR A 17 1.60 -18.37 17.17
CA TYR A 17 2.11 -17.49 16.10
C TYR A 17 1.09 -17.61 14.98
N GLY A 18 0.41 -16.50 14.67
CA GLY A 18 -0.38 -16.40 13.45
C GLY A 18 0.51 -16.73 12.25
N GLU A 19 -0.06 -17.20 11.16
CA GLU A 19 0.69 -17.33 9.92
C GLU A 19 1.16 -15.94 9.46
N GLU A 20 2.37 -15.86 8.89
CA GLU A 20 2.94 -14.62 8.33
C GLU A 20 1.99 -14.06 7.25
N VAL A 21 1.50 -12.84 7.43
CA VAL A 21 0.59 -12.21 6.46
C VAL A 21 1.34 -11.83 5.20
N VAL A 22 0.87 -12.27 4.05
CA VAL A 22 1.47 -11.95 2.74
C VAL A 22 0.73 -10.80 2.09
N ILE A 23 1.42 -9.66 1.90
CA ILE A 23 0.84 -8.45 1.33
C ILE A 23 1.47 -8.14 -0.03
N ALA A 24 0.69 -8.14 -1.10
CA ALA A 24 1.14 -7.73 -2.41
C ALA A 24 1.01 -6.21 -2.60
N ALA A 25 2.08 -5.53 -2.98
CA ALA A 25 2.06 -4.11 -3.29
C ALA A 25 1.91 -3.90 -4.80
N LEU A 26 0.66 -3.77 -5.28
CA LEU A 26 0.31 -3.47 -6.66
C LEU A 26 0.47 -1.97 -6.90
N GLY A 27 1.37 -1.57 -7.81
CA GLY A 27 1.64 -0.16 -8.06
C GLY A 27 2.49 0.08 -9.30
N ASP A 28 2.97 1.30 -9.42
CA ASP A 28 3.79 1.77 -10.53
C ASP A 28 5.29 1.91 -10.15
N SER A 29 5.98 2.91 -10.70
CA SER A 29 7.38 3.20 -10.41
C SER A 29 7.65 3.58 -8.96
N LEU A 30 6.67 4.16 -8.26
CA LEU A 30 6.79 4.51 -6.84
C LEU A 30 6.89 3.25 -5.97
N THR A 31 6.08 2.25 -6.28
CA THR A 31 6.10 0.94 -5.61
C THR A 31 7.33 0.12 -6.01
N GLN A 32 7.66 0.13 -7.32
CA GLN A 32 8.80 -0.61 -7.85
C GLN A 32 10.14 -0.12 -7.29
N GLY A 33 10.26 1.18 -6.93
CA GLY A 33 11.49 1.79 -6.43
C GLY A 33 12.38 2.34 -7.53
N PHE A 34 11.78 2.95 -8.56
CA PHE A 34 12.47 3.49 -9.73
C PHE A 34 13.63 4.44 -9.35
N GLY A 35 14.78 4.22 -9.99
CA GLY A 35 15.97 5.07 -9.83
C GLY A 35 16.75 4.89 -8.53
N LEU A 36 16.33 3.98 -7.64
CA LEU A 36 16.97 3.70 -6.36
C LEU A 36 17.64 2.32 -6.34
N PRO A 37 18.71 2.15 -5.54
CA PRO A 37 19.13 0.82 -5.11
C PRO A 37 17.94 0.06 -4.50
N GLN A 38 17.90 -1.25 -4.71
CA GLN A 38 16.73 -2.07 -4.31
C GLN A 38 16.33 -1.86 -2.85
N GLU A 39 17.29 -1.85 -1.93
CA GLU A 39 17.07 -1.71 -0.49
C GLU A 39 16.56 -0.32 -0.07
N GLN A 40 16.65 0.67 -0.96
CA GLN A 40 16.17 2.04 -0.74
C GLN A 40 14.80 2.31 -1.34
N GLY A 41 14.23 1.33 -2.05
CA GLY A 41 12.89 1.42 -2.62
C GLY A 41 11.79 1.34 -1.56
N PHE A 42 10.55 1.66 -1.96
CA PHE A 42 9.39 1.71 -1.06
C PHE A 42 9.14 0.37 -0.35
N VAL A 43 9.03 -0.73 -1.10
CA VAL A 43 8.68 -2.02 -0.52
C VAL A 43 9.74 -2.55 0.45
N PRO A 44 11.06 -2.53 0.16
CA PRO A 44 12.08 -2.94 1.13
C PRO A 44 12.15 -2.05 2.37
N GLN A 45 11.97 -0.72 2.23
CA GLN A 45 11.95 0.16 3.40
C GLN A 45 10.69 -0.09 4.26
N LEU A 46 9.53 -0.28 3.64
CA LEU A 46 8.29 -0.61 4.34
C LEU A 46 8.39 -1.97 5.04
N GLN A 47 8.99 -2.98 4.40
CA GLN A 47 9.26 -4.27 5.04
C GLN A 47 10.12 -4.10 6.30
N SER A 48 11.18 -3.29 6.21
CA SER A 48 12.07 -3.01 7.34
C SER A 48 11.33 -2.28 8.47
N TRP A 49 10.43 -1.36 8.13
CA TRP A 49 9.60 -0.65 9.08
C TRP A 49 8.63 -1.60 9.80
N LEU A 50 7.93 -2.48 9.07
CA LEU A 50 7.01 -3.47 9.67
C LEU A 50 7.73 -4.39 10.65
N ILE A 51 8.93 -4.86 10.30
CA ILE A 51 9.78 -5.67 11.20
C ILE A 51 10.12 -4.90 12.47
N GLN A 52 10.46 -3.60 12.39
CA GLN A 52 10.79 -2.77 13.54
C GLN A 52 9.57 -2.55 14.46
N GLU A 53 8.38 -2.44 13.88
CA GLU A 53 7.11 -2.33 14.62
C GLU A 53 6.60 -3.69 15.13
N GLY A 54 7.29 -4.79 14.82
CA GLY A 54 6.92 -6.14 15.26
C GLY A 54 5.71 -6.72 14.54
N VAL A 55 5.41 -6.24 13.33
CA VAL A 55 4.35 -6.75 12.46
C VAL A 55 4.87 -7.93 11.66
N ASP A 56 4.27 -9.10 11.83
CA ASP A 56 4.63 -10.33 11.12
C ASP A 56 3.95 -10.37 9.74
N ALA A 57 4.57 -9.68 8.78
CA ALA A 57 4.07 -9.60 7.42
C ALA A 57 5.21 -9.62 6.41
N ARG A 58 4.98 -10.26 5.27
CA ARG A 58 5.88 -10.32 4.13
C ARG A 58 5.32 -9.54 2.96
N LEU A 59 6.11 -8.60 2.44
CA LEU A 59 5.71 -7.80 1.29
C LEU A 59 6.21 -8.39 -0.03
N ILE A 60 5.33 -8.41 -1.02
CA ILE A 60 5.65 -8.74 -2.42
C ILE A 60 5.63 -7.45 -3.23
N ASN A 61 6.76 -7.11 -3.87
CA ASN A 61 6.80 -5.97 -4.78
C ASN A 61 6.17 -6.34 -6.13
N ALA A 62 4.96 -5.88 -6.38
CA ALA A 62 4.25 -5.97 -7.64
C ALA A 62 4.14 -4.60 -8.34
N GLY A 63 5.14 -3.73 -8.16
CA GLY A 63 5.27 -2.46 -8.87
C GLY A 63 5.84 -2.63 -10.27
N VAL A 64 5.27 -1.93 -11.25
CA VAL A 64 5.76 -1.88 -12.64
C VAL A 64 5.86 -0.43 -13.09
N SER A 65 7.09 0.03 -13.35
CA SER A 65 7.35 1.42 -13.76
C SER A 65 6.55 1.79 -15.01
N GLY A 66 5.87 2.93 -14.94
CA GLY A 66 5.04 3.44 -16.00
C GLY A 66 3.61 2.89 -16.06
N ASP A 67 3.24 1.96 -15.18
CA ASP A 67 1.87 1.45 -15.15
C ASP A 67 0.86 2.55 -14.85
N THR A 68 -0.22 2.52 -15.60
CA THR A 68 -1.48 3.22 -15.31
C THR A 68 -2.42 2.32 -14.52
N THR A 69 -3.57 2.84 -14.14
CA THR A 69 -4.64 2.02 -13.57
C THR A 69 -5.06 0.88 -14.49
N ALA A 70 -5.06 1.10 -15.82
CA ALA A 70 -5.33 0.06 -16.82
C ALA A 70 -4.24 -1.03 -16.84
N GLY A 71 -2.96 -0.65 -16.69
CA GLY A 71 -1.85 -1.60 -16.56
C GLY A 71 -2.01 -2.47 -15.33
N GLY A 72 -2.32 -1.87 -14.18
CA GLY A 72 -2.60 -2.60 -12.94
C GLY A 72 -3.79 -3.57 -13.07
N LEU A 73 -4.90 -3.13 -13.67
CA LEU A 73 -6.07 -3.98 -13.91
C LEU A 73 -5.73 -5.19 -14.78
N SER A 74 -4.90 -5.01 -15.82
CA SER A 74 -4.54 -6.11 -16.73
C SER A 74 -3.75 -7.25 -16.06
N ARG A 75 -3.18 -7.02 -14.88
CA ARG A 75 -2.32 -7.96 -14.16
C ARG A 75 -2.73 -8.24 -12.71
N VAL A 76 -3.84 -7.67 -12.24
CA VAL A 76 -4.30 -7.86 -10.86
C VAL A 76 -4.52 -9.34 -10.52
N GLU A 77 -5.12 -10.11 -11.42
CA GLU A 77 -5.32 -11.55 -11.22
C GLU A 77 -4.01 -12.34 -11.06
N TRP A 78 -2.93 -11.91 -11.76
CA TRP A 78 -1.60 -12.49 -11.59
C TRP A 78 -0.93 -12.08 -10.27
N THR A 79 -1.36 -10.97 -9.69
CA THR A 79 -0.88 -10.49 -8.40
C THR A 79 -1.59 -11.20 -7.24
N LEU A 80 -2.87 -11.54 -7.41
CA LEU A 80 -3.73 -12.21 -6.43
C LEU A 80 -3.48 -13.74 -6.46
N THR A 81 -2.24 -14.14 -6.13
CA THR A 81 -1.91 -15.57 -5.97
C THR A 81 -2.53 -16.13 -4.68
N PRO A 82 -2.74 -17.46 -4.57
CA PRO A 82 -3.42 -18.06 -3.41
C PRO A 82 -2.76 -17.84 -2.05
N ASP A 83 -1.51 -17.38 -2.04
CA ASP A 83 -0.75 -17.05 -0.83
C ASP A 83 -0.81 -15.57 -0.46
N VAL A 84 -1.56 -14.74 -1.20
CA VAL A 84 -1.73 -13.31 -0.89
C VAL A 84 -2.96 -13.11 -0.01
N ASP A 85 -2.73 -12.60 1.20
CA ASP A 85 -3.77 -12.34 2.20
C ASP A 85 -4.31 -10.90 2.09
N ALA A 86 -3.46 -9.96 1.67
CA ALA A 86 -3.83 -8.56 1.52
C ALA A 86 -3.10 -7.87 0.37
N MET A 87 -3.63 -6.74 -0.09
CA MET A 87 -3.04 -5.99 -1.19
C MET A 87 -3.02 -4.48 -0.91
N ILE A 88 -1.88 -3.84 -1.19
CA ILE A 88 -1.76 -2.40 -1.30
C ILE A 88 -1.98 -2.04 -2.77
N VAL A 89 -2.88 -1.08 -3.06
CA VAL A 89 -3.11 -0.55 -4.41
C VAL A 89 -2.67 0.91 -4.44
N ALA A 90 -1.56 1.19 -5.16
CA ALA A 90 -0.97 2.52 -5.30
C ALA A 90 -0.74 2.83 -6.79
N LEU A 91 -1.79 3.22 -7.48
CA LEU A 91 -1.84 3.49 -8.92
C LEU A 91 -2.59 4.79 -9.22
N GLY A 92 -2.39 5.35 -10.41
CA GLY A 92 -3.08 6.53 -10.92
C GLY A 92 -2.14 7.72 -11.18
N GLY A 93 -0.91 7.69 -10.65
CA GLY A 93 0.11 8.70 -10.93
C GLY A 93 0.36 8.87 -12.43
N ASN A 94 0.54 7.79 -13.16
CA ASN A 94 0.74 7.81 -14.60
C ASN A 94 -0.52 8.20 -15.38
N ASP A 95 -1.71 7.99 -14.85
CA ASP A 95 -2.97 8.39 -15.46
C ASP A 95 -3.05 9.92 -15.53
N PHE A 96 -2.89 10.62 -14.41
CA PHE A 96 -2.92 12.08 -14.45
C PHE A 96 -1.69 12.69 -15.15
N LEU A 97 -0.50 12.10 -15.05
CA LEU A 97 0.67 12.60 -15.78
C LEU A 97 0.45 12.58 -17.29
N ARG A 98 -0.34 11.65 -17.80
CA ARG A 98 -0.70 11.51 -19.22
C ARG A 98 -2.03 12.18 -19.58
N GLY A 99 -2.73 12.78 -18.61
CA GLY A 99 -4.03 13.41 -18.82
C GLY A 99 -5.12 12.44 -19.25
N LEU A 100 -5.07 11.18 -18.76
CA LEU A 100 -6.12 10.20 -19.05
C LEU A 100 -7.42 10.59 -18.36
N ASP A 101 -8.54 10.20 -18.97
CA ASP A 101 -9.87 10.48 -18.45
C ASP A 101 -10.05 9.89 -17.02
N PRO A 102 -10.40 10.69 -16.02
CA PRO A 102 -10.68 10.22 -14.66
C PRO A 102 -11.74 9.11 -14.59
N ALA A 103 -12.73 9.13 -15.47
CA ALA A 103 -13.74 8.08 -15.54
C ALA A 103 -13.13 6.71 -15.93
N SER A 104 -12.12 6.72 -16.82
CA SER A 104 -11.39 5.51 -17.17
C SER A 104 -10.54 5.01 -16.01
N SER A 105 -9.84 5.90 -15.32
CA SER A 105 -9.03 5.55 -14.13
C SER A 105 -9.91 4.97 -13.02
N ARG A 106 -11.09 5.56 -12.81
CA ARG A 106 -12.10 5.06 -11.86
C ARG A 106 -12.54 3.64 -12.23
N ALA A 107 -12.92 3.40 -13.48
CA ALA A 107 -13.37 2.08 -13.92
C ALA A 107 -12.29 1.01 -13.76
N ASN A 108 -11.02 1.36 -14.00
CA ASN A 108 -9.91 0.44 -13.82
C ASN A 108 -9.66 0.12 -12.33
N LEU A 109 -9.68 1.12 -11.45
CA LEU A 109 -9.53 0.91 -10.00
C LEU A 109 -10.71 0.12 -9.43
N ASP A 110 -11.93 0.39 -9.87
CA ASP A 110 -13.14 -0.39 -9.54
C ASP A 110 -12.96 -1.86 -9.91
N GLY A 111 -12.46 -2.16 -11.13
CA GLY A 111 -12.15 -3.53 -11.55
C GLY A 111 -11.06 -4.20 -10.72
N ILE A 112 -10.03 -3.46 -10.29
CA ILE A 112 -8.97 -3.98 -9.40
C ILE A 112 -9.57 -4.36 -8.04
N LEU A 113 -10.40 -3.48 -7.46
CA LEU A 113 -11.03 -3.72 -6.16
C LEU A 113 -12.04 -4.87 -6.21
N ALA A 114 -12.82 -4.96 -7.30
CA ALA A 114 -13.72 -6.08 -7.53
C ALA A 114 -12.98 -7.42 -7.64
N ALA A 115 -11.80 -7.45 -8.29
CA ALA A 115 -10.97 -8.65 -8.35
C ALA A 115 -10.45 -9.06 -6.96
N ALA A 116 -10.02 -8.10 -6.14
CA ALA A 116 -9.58 -8.36 -4.77
C ALA A 116 -10.74 -8.87 -3.88
N GLU A 117 -11.92 -8.24 -3.98
CA GLU A 117 -13.12 -8.67 -3.26
C GLU A 117 -13.50 -10.11 -3.63
N ASN A 118 -13.50 -10.46 -4.93
CA ASN A 118 -13.77 -11.82 -5.40
C ASN A 118 -12.74 -12.85 -4.91
N ALA A 119 -11.48 -12.42 -4.72
CA ALA A 119 -10.41 -13.24 -4.15
C ALA A 119 -10.44 -13.28 -2.61
N GLN A 120 -11.32 -12.52 -1.96
CA GLN A 120 -11.40 -12.32 -0.51
C GLN A 120 -10.08 -11.76 0.09
N VAL A 121 -9.40 -10.88 -0.64
CA VAL A 121 -8.16 -10.23 -0.26
C VAL A 121 -8.48 -8.83 0.27
N ASP A 122 -8.05 -8.53 1.50
CA ASP A 122 -8.19 -7.20 2.09
C ASP A 122 -7.33 -6.17 1.37
N VAL A 123 -7.84 -4.94 1.20
CA VAL A 123 -7.16 -3.90 0.44
C VAL A 123 -6.90 -2.64 1.27
N LEU A 124 -5.69 -2.09 1.11
CA LEU A 124 -5.37 -0.70 1.39
C LEU A 124 -5.32 0.06 0.06
N LEU A 125 -6.30 0.91 -0.19
CA LEU A 125 -6.30 1.82 -1.33
C LEU A 125 -5.53 3.11 -0.99
N VAL A 126 -4.44 3.37 -1.71
CA VAL A 126 -3.61 4.56 -1.51
C VAL A 126 -3.96 5.61 -2.55
N GLY A 127 -4.44 6.75 -2.08
CA GLY A 127 -4.86 7.86 -2.91
C GLY A 127 -3.69 8.57 -3.59
N MET A 128 -4.01 9.17 -4.74
CA MET A 128 -3.16 10.09 -5.49
C MET A 128 -3.93 11.40 -5.68
N THR A 129 -3.22 12.52 -5.64
CA THR A 129 -3.81 13.84 -5.85
C THR A 129 -3.36 14.40 -7.18
N ALA A 130 -4.31 14.66 -8.10
CA ALA A 130 -3.99 15.22 -9.40
C ALA A 130 -3.51 16.68 -9.31
N PRO A 131 -2.51 17.07 -10.10
CA PRO A 131 -2.14 18.48 -10.22
C PRO A 131 -3.24 19.27 -10.93
N GLY A 132 -3.28 20.59 -10.68
CA GLY A 132 -4.33 21.46 -11.25
C GLY A 132 -4.17 21.86 -12.71
N ASN A 133 -3.18 21.34 -13.43
CA ASN A 133 -2.82 21.71 -14.80
C ASN A 133 -3.87 21.30 -15.87
N PHE A 134 -4.73 20.32 -15.58
CA PHE A 134 -5.84 19.92 -16.47
C PHE A 134 -7.17 20.59 -16.09
N GLY A 135 -7.14 21.57 -15.18
CA GLY A 135 -8.32 22.31 -14.74
C GLY A 135 -9.00 21.73 -13.48
N PRO A 136 -9.88 22.53 -12.86
CA PRO A 136 -10.50 22.17 -11.58
C PRO A 136 -11.41 20.94 -11.70
N ASP A 137 -12.17 20.82 -12.77
CA ASP A 137 -13.12 19.71 -12.96
C ASP A 137 -12.40 18.37 -13.08
N TYR A 138 -11.28 18.32 -13.82
CA TYR A 138 -10.43 17.13 -13.90
C TYR A 138 -9.89 16.74 -12.52
N LYS A 139 -9.34 17.73 -11.81
CA LYS A 139 -8.77 17.50 -10.48
C LYS A 139 -9.82 16.97 -9.49
N GLU A 140 -10.98 17.60 -9.43
CA GLU A 140 -12.07 17.17 -8.56
C GLU A 140 -12.52 15.74 -8.87
N GLN A 141 -12.77 15.43 -10.14
CA GLN A 141 -13.17 14.10 -10.57
C GLN A 141 -12.12 13.04 -10.25
N PHE A 142 -10.82 13.36 -10.44
CA PHE A 142 -9.74 12.42 -10.17
C PHE A 142 -9.56 12.20 -8.68
N ASP A 143 -9.51 13.26 -7.88
CA ASP A 143 -9.24 13.18 -6.44
C ASP A 143 -10.38 12.44 -5.70
N MET A 144 -11.62 12.50 -6.20
CA MET A 144 -12.77 11.82 -5.60
C MET A 144 -12.82 10.31 -5.88
N ILE A 145 -12.04 9.79 -6.84
CA ILE A 145 -12.03 8.35 -7.18
C ILE A 145 -11.75 7.49 -5.95
N TYR A 146 -10.69 7.80 -5.22
CA TYR A 146 -10.17 6.96 -4.15
C TYR A 146 -11.08 6.91 -2.92
N PRO A 147 -11.52 8.04 -2.33
CA PRO A 147 -12.41 7.99 -1.17
C PRO A 147 -13.76 7.35 -1.50
N GLU A 148 -14.30 7.56 -2.70
CA GLU A 148 -15.57 6.97 -3.10
C GLU A 148 -15.46 5.46 -3.32
N LEU A 149 -14.43 4.98 -4.01
CA LEU A 149 -14.20 3.55 -4.20
C LEU A 149 -13.85 2.85 -2.87
N SER A 150 -13.04 3.50 -2.02
CA SER A 150 -12.76 2.95 -0.70
C SER A 150 -14.04 2.78 0.13
N ALA A 151 -14.94 3.76 0.11
CA ALA A 151 -16.23 3.67 0.78
C ALA A 151 -17.14 2.58 0.17
N GLN A 152 -17.12 2.43 -1.16
CA GLN A 152 -17.90 1.42 -1.88
C GLN A 152 -17.48 -0.01 -1.53
N TYR A 153 -16.19 -0.28 -1.45
CA TYR A 153 -15.64 -1.62 -1.20
C TYR A 153 -15.27 -1.87 0.27
N GLY A 154 -15.40 -0.86 1.14
CA GLY A 154 -15.03 -0.99 2.57
C GLY A 154 -13.54 -1.22 2.79
N THR A 155 -12.68 -0.75 1.89
CA THR A 155 -11.23 -0.90 2.00
C THR A 155 -10.65 0.03 3.05
N LEU A 156 -9.43 -0.25 3.53
CA LEU A 156 -8.63 0.76 4.19
C LEU A 156 -8.24 1.85 3.18
N TYR A 157 -8.09 3.07 3.65
CA TYR A 157 -7.79 4.23 2.79
C TYR A 157 -6.69 5.10 3.36
N ALA A 158 -5.59 5.22 2.62
CA ALA A 158 -4.56 6.23 2.87
C ALA A 158 -4.75 7.39 1.88
N PRO A 159 -5.03 8.62 2.34
CA PRO A 159 -5.49 9.71 1.46
C PRO A 159 -4.50 10.13 0.36
N ASN A 160 -3.19 9.99 0.61
CA ASN A 160 -2.18 10.41 -0.37
C ASN A 160 -0.88 9.62 -0.17
N PHE A 161 -0.33 9.07 -1.25
CA PHE A 161 0.96 8.40 -1.24
C PHE A 161 2.09 9.30 -0.71
N PHE A 162 2.07 10.58 -1.05
CA PHE A 162 3.09 11.56 -0.67
C PHE A 162 2.81 12.29 0.66
N ALA A 163 1.88 11.78 1.49
CA ALA A 163 1.50 12.45 2.74
C ALA A 163 2.70 12.75 3.66
N GLY A 164 3.66 11.82 3.75
CA GLY A 164 4.89 11.98 4.55
C GLY A 164 5.84 13.08 4.08
N LEU A 165 5.70 13.58 2.85
CA LEU A 165 6.51 14.67 2.29
C LEU A 165 5.89 16.05 2.52
N GLN A 166 4.63 16.12 2.98
CA GLN A 166 3.94 17.38 3.22
C GLN A 166 4.44 17.98 4.52
N VAL A 167 5.22 19.07 4.43
CA VAL A 167 5.61 19.83 5.60
C VAL A 167 4.43 20.71 6.04
N ALA A 168 4.12 20.68 7.33
CA ALA A 168 3.12 21.58 7.91
C ALA A 168 3.51 23.04 7.62
N GLY A 169 2.72 23.73 6.78
CA GLY A 169 3.00 25.10 6.34
C GLY A 169 3.23 25.27 4.83
N GLY A 170 3.37 24.17 4.08
CA GLY A 170 3.04 24.13 2.65
C GLY A 170 3.93 24.86 1.67
N ASP A 171 5.24 25.04 1.92
CA ASP A 171 6.14 25.51 0.86
C ASP A 171 6.44 24.31 -0.10
N PRO A 172 5.97 24.36 -1.37
CA PRO A 172 6.26 23.30 -2.35
C PRO A 172 7.76 23.07 -2.59
N SER A 173 8.61 24.07 -2.30
CA SER A 173 10.06 23.94 -2.44
C SER A 173 10.66 22.98 -1.39
N SER A 174 10.02 22.84 -0.23
CA SER A 174 10.46 21.94 0.84
C SER A 174 10.36 20.46 0.47
N VAL A 175 9.49 20.08 -0.48
CA VAL A 175 9.35 18.71 -0.96
C VAL A 175 10.51 18.33 -1.91
N ARG A 176 11.12 19.30 -2.60
CA ARG A 176 12.16 19.04 -3.62
C ARG A 176 13.39 18.30 -3.09
N VAL A 177 13.75 18.52 -1.83
CA VAL A 177 14.92 17.88 -1.21
C VAL A 177 14.71 16.37 -1.04
N PHE A 178 13.46 15.90 -1.06
CA PHE A 178 13.06 14.50 -0.94
C PHE A 178 12.80 13.83 -2.28
N MET A 179 12.98 14.56 -3.39
CA MET A 179 12.76 14.04 -4.74
C MET A 179 14.08 13.78 -5.47
N GLN A 180 14.04 12.86 -6.41
CA GLN A 180 15.09 12.66 -7.39
C GLN A 180 15.17 13.87 -8.36
N PRO A 181 16.23 14.00 -9.17
CA PRO A 181 16.38 15.13 -10.09
C PRO A 181 15.24 15.29 -11.11
N ASP A 182 14.46 14.23 -11.37
CA ASP A 182 13.32 14.27 -12.26
C ASP A 182 12.10 14.99 -11.67
N GLY A 183 12.08 15.24 -10.36
CA GLY A 183 11.00 15.91 -9.64
C GLY A 183 9.70 15.12 -9.55
N ILE A 184 9.72 13.83 -9.93
CA ILE A 184 8.58 12.93 -9.96
C ILE A 184 8.72 11.83 -8.91
N HIS A 185 9.91 11.22 -8.84
CA HIS A 185 10.17 10.08 -7.96
C HIS A 185 10.85 10.56 -6.67
N PRO A 186 10.47 10.02 -5.51
CA PRO A 186 11.15 10.30 -4.25
C PRO A 186 12.57 9.73 -4.25
N ASN A 187 13.51 10.41 -3.58
CA ASN A 187 14.80 9.82 -3.25
C ASN A 187 14.68 8.92 -2.01
N ALA A 188 15.77 8.28 -1.58
CA ALA A 188 15.76 7.33 -0.47
C ALA A 188 15.21 7.92 0.84
N GLU A 189 15.53 9.19 1.16
CA GLU A 189 14.99 9.90 2.33
C GLU A 189 13.51 10.20 2.16
N GLY A 190 13.09 10.60 0.96
CA GLY A 190 11.68 10.81 0.63
C GLY A 190 10.86 9.52 0.78
N VAL A 191 11.40 8.38 0.34
CA VAL A 191 10.78 7.07 0.55
C VAL A 191 10.65 6.76 2.04
N SER A 192 11.68 7.01 2.86
CA SER A 192 11.60 6.81 4.32
C SER A 192 10.44 7.58 4.94
N LYS A 193 10.27 8.86 4.58
CA LYS A 193 9.15 9.68 5.08
C LYS A 193 7.78 9.19 4.62
N ILE A 194 7.69 8.70 3.39
CA ILE A 194 6.48 8.08 2.86
C ILE A 194 6.14 6.80 3.65
N VAL A 195 7.14 5.97 3.92
CA VAL A 195 7.00 4.75 4.72
C VAL A 195 6.56 5.07 6.15
N GLU A 196 7.14 6.07 6.81
CA GLU A 196 6.72 6.52 8.14
C GLU A 196 5.23 6.93 8.17
N ALA A 197 4.73 7.54 7.08
CA ALA A 197 3.33 7.97 7.00
C ALA A 197 2.36 6.84 6.59
N LEU A 198 2.77 5.92 5.73
CA LEU A 198 1.92 4.84 5.22
C LEU A 198 2.02 3.56 6.06
N GLY A 199 3.13 3.35 6.77
CA GLY A 199 3.39 2.17 7.59
C GLY A 199 2.24 1.81 8.54
N PRO A 200 1.69 2.77 9.32
CA PRO A 200 0.56 2.50 10.21
C PRO A 200 -0.68 1.94 9.50
N PHE A 201 -0.99 2.40 8.29
CA PHE A 201 -2.11 1.85 7.49
C PHE A 201 -1.82 0.42 7.03
N VAL A 202 -0.54 0.12 6.70
CA VAL A 202 -0.14 -1.24 6.30
C VAL A 202 -0.12 -2.19 7.49
N ALA A 203 0.27 -1.72 8.67
CA ALA A 203 0.16 -2.50 9.91
C ALA A 203 -1.32 -2.83 10.22
N GLU A 204 -2.22 -1.86 10.09
CA GLU A 204 -3.67 -2.08 10.23
C GLU A 204 -4.20 -3.07 9.17
N LEU A 205 -3.70 -3.00 7.93
CA LEU A 205 -4.05 -3.95 6.88
C LEU A 205 -3.63 -5.38 7.25
N ALA A 206 -2.41 -5.55 7.78
CA ALA A 206 -1.92 -6.85 8.23
C ALA A 206 -2.74 -7.40 9.41
N GLU A 207 -3.12 -6.56 10.37
CA GLU A 207 -3.99 -6.95 11.47
C GLU A 207 -5.35 -7.41 10.96
N ARG A 208 -5.94 -6.69 10.00
CA ARG A 208 -7.24 -7.01 9.39
C ARG A 208 -7.22 -8.33 8.66
N ALA A 209 -6.20 -8.57 7.83
CA ALA A 209 -6.04 -9.82 7.08
C ALA A 209 -5.77 -11.05 7.98
N ASN A 210 -5.22 -10.84 9.19
CA ASN A 210 -4.98 -11.91 10.15
C ASN A 210 -6.23 -12.29 11.00
N LEU A 211 -7.34 -11.57 10.84
CA LEU A 211 -8.59 -11.90 11.53
C LEU A 211 -9.29 -13.06 10.80
N PRO A 212 -9.86 -14.03 11.53
CA PRO A 212 -10.61 -15.10 10.90
C PRO A 212 -11.80 -14.52 10.12
N SER A 213 -11.93 -14.93 8.87
CA SER A 213 -13.08 -14.59 8.00
C SER A 213 -14.37 -15.05 8.68
N ASN A 214 -15.30 -14.12 8.92
CA ASN A 214 -16.60 -14.40 9.54
C ASN A 214 -17.56 -15.10 8.57
#